data_fed9959202cd34b1331f400d1d4f8fda
#
_entry.id   fed9959202cd34b1331f400d1d4f8fda
#
_cell.length_a   1.000
_cell.length_b   1.000
_cell.length_c   1.000
_cell.angle_alpha   90.00
_cell.angle_beta   90.00
_cell.angle_gamma   90.00
#
_symmetry.space_group_name_H-M   'P 1'
#
loop_
_entity.id
_entity.type
_entity.pdbx_description
1 polymer ?
#
loop_
_entity_poly.entity_id
_entity_poly.type
_entity_poly.pdbx_seq_one_letter_code
_entity_poly.pdbx_strand_id
1 'polypeptide(L)'
;NNDKKLVELFLNSKIGKKCFSFSELNINETLPLIKNCDLYIGNDTGWLHISSALGLRCLGLFMDSPVMAYGKYSKNISIIIPEGETEESTTHDTLGKDKISYEKVFNKASELLN
;
A
#
# COMPACT_ATOMS: atom_id res chain seq x y z
N ASN A 1 11.62 15.83 9.90
CA ASN A 1 10.94 15.02 8.92
C ASN A 1 9.68 14.44 9.56
N ASN A 2 8.49 14.83 9.05
CA ASN A 2 7.20 14.45 9.65
C ASN A 2 6.98 12.94 9.63
N ASP A 3 7.45 12.24 8.60
CA ASP A 3 7.28 10.79 8.45
C ASP A 3 8.00 10.02 9.54
N LYS A 4 9.21 10.48 9.94
CA LYS A 4 9.98 9.84 11.01
C LYS A 4 9.25 9.90 12.37
N LYS A 5 8.61 11.04 12.67
CA LYS A 5 7.80 11.19 13.89
C LYS A 5 6.57 10.28 13.88
N LEU A 6 5.91 10.14 12.74
CA LEU A 6 4.75 9.26 12.59
C LEU A 6 5.14 7.79 12.79
N VAL A 7 6.26 7.36 12.22
CA VAL A 7 6.79 6.01 12.40
C VAL A 7 7.12 5.75 13.87
N GLU A 8 7.80 6.68 14.54
CA GLU A 8 8.12 6.57 15.97
C GLU A 8 6.87 6.46 16.85
N LEU A 9 5.87 7.33 16.62
CA LEU A 9 4.58 7.27 17.31
C LEU A 9 3.87 5.93 17.12
N PHE A 10 3.88 5.41 15.90
CA PHE A 10 3.26 4.12 15.59
C PHE A 10 3.99 2.97 16.28
N LEU A 11 5.32 2.89 16.18
CA LEU A 11 6.12 1.83 16.79
C LEU A 11 6.01 1.80 18.33
N ASN A 12 5.79 2.96 18.96
CA ASN A 12 5.55 3.06 20.40
C ASN A 12 4.13 2.66 20.82
N SER A 13 3.21 2.45 19.89
CA SER A 13 1.87 1.98 20.19
C SER A 13 1.83 0.50 20.57
N LYS A 14 0.71 0.04 21.15
CA LYS A 14 0.51 -1.38 21.49
C LYS A 14 0.63 -2.30 20.27
N ILE A 15 0.12 -1.87 19.12
CA ILE A 15 0.18 -2.61 17.84
C ILE A 15 1.59 -2.55 17.27
N GLY A 16 2.22 -1.39 17.32
CA GLY A 16 3.56 -1.15 16.80
C GLY A 16 4.66 -2.02 17.42
N LYS A 17 4.44 -2.56 18.63
CA LYS A 17 5.35 -3.53 19.27
C LYS A 17 5.51 -4.83 18.48
N LYS A 18 4.62 -5.12 17.54
CA LYS A 18 4.69 -6.27 16.63
C LYS A 18 5.26 -5.89 15.25
N CYS A 19 5.68 -4.66 15.09
CA CYS A 19 6.17 -4.09 13.83
C CYS A 19 7.61 -3.61 13.99
N PHE A 20 8.30 -3.53 12.88
CA PHE A 20 9.60 -2.88 12.79
C PHE A 20 9.69 -2.05 11.51
N SER A 21 10.50 -1.00 11.58
CA SER A 21 10.68 -0.06 10.49
C SER A 21 11.80 -0.50 9.55
N PHE A 22 11.59 -0.30 8.25
CA PHE A 22 12.62 -0.44 7.23
C PHE A 22 13.29 0.89 6.88
N SER A 23 12.98 1.98 7.60
CA SER A 23 13.44 3.34 7.26
C SER A 23 14.95 3.52 7.26
N GLU A 24 15.68 2.69 7.99
CA GLU A 24 17.15 2.72 8.06
C GLU A 24 17.83 1.73 7.09
N LEU A 25 17.03 0.93 6.37
CA LEU A 25 17.54 -0.04 5.40
C LEU A 25 17.64 0.58 4.00
N ASN A 26 18.66 0.18 3.26
CA ASN A 26 18.73 0.48 1.84
C ASN A 26 17.84 -0.49 1.02
N ILE A 27 17.71 -0.22 -0.27
CA ILE A 27 16.85 -1.02 -1.16
C ILE A 27 17.28 -2.49 -1.19
N ASN A 28 18.57 -2.77 -1.29
CA ASN A 28 19.10 -4.14 -1.38
C ASN A 28 18.82 -4.96 -0.12
N GLU A 29 18.82 -4.31 1.05
CA GLU A 29 18.49 -4.92 2.34
C GLU A 29 16.98 -5.13 2.49
N THR A 30 16.17 -4.24 1.91
CA THR A 30 14.71 -4.28 2.01
C THR A 30 14.08 -5.32 1.09
N LEU A 31 14.59 -5.53 -0.12
CA LEU A 31 14.01 -6.44 -1.11
C LEU A 31 13.81 -7.89 -0.60
N PRO A 32 14.81 -8.54 0.03
CA PRO A 32 14.61 -9.90 0.56
C PRO A 32 13.57 -9.96 1.69
N LEU A 33 13.45 -8.90 2.48
CA LEU A 33 12.46 -8.83 3.55
C LEU A 33 11.05 -8.71 2.97
N ILE A 34 10.84 -7.84 1.98
CA ILE A 34 9.56 -7.72 1.28
C ILE A 34 9.17 -9.06 0.64
N LYS A 35 10.11 -9.72 -0.04
CA LYS A 35 9.84 -11.01 -0.71
C LYS A 35 9.30 -12.09 0.23
N ASN A 36 9.61 -12.02 1.51
CA ASN A 36 9.14 -12.96 2.53
C ASN A 36 7.82 -12.54 3.20
N CYS A 37 7.21 -11.43 2.77
CA CYS A 37 5.89 -11.03 3.26
C CYS A 37 4.78 -11.76 2.51
N ASP A 38 3.61 -11.86 3.13
CA ASP A 38 2.41 -12.49 2.55
C ASP A 38 1.56 -11.51 1.74
N LEU A 39 1.62 -10.23 2.09
CA LEU A 39 0.82 -9.16 1.50
C LEU A 39 1.56 -7.83 1.60
N TYR A 40 1.48 -7.04 0.55
CA TYR A 40 1.82 -5.61 0.56
C TYR A 40 0.54 -4.78 0.61
N ILE A 41 0.51 -3.75 1.45
CA ILE A 41 -0.56 -2.73 1.48
C ILE A 41 0.10 -1.36 1.43
N GLY A 42 -0.30 -0.54 0.50
CA GLY A 42 0.24 0.82 0.40
C GLY A 42 -0.31 1.60 -0.78
N ASN A 43 0.14 2.84 -0.88
CA ASN A 43 -0.21 3.73 -1.96
C ASN A 43 0.42 3.29 -3.29
N ASP A 44 -0.04 3.88 -4.39
CA ASP A 44 0.61 3.76 -5.71
C ASP A 44 1.98 4.46 -5.67
N THR A 45 2.99 3.68 -5.35
CA THR A 45 4.40 4.09 -5.23
C THR A 45 5.30 3.00 -5.79
N GLY A 46 6.60 3.31 -5.95
CA GLY A 46 7.60 2.32 -6.38
C GLY A 46 7.56 1.01 -5.58
N TRP A 47 7.25 1.07 -4.29
CA TRP A 47 7.17 -0.13 -3.44
C TRP A 47 6.00 -1.06 -3.80
N LEU A 48 4.86 -0.54 -4.25
CA LEU A 48 3.75 -1.33 -4.77
C LEU A 48 4.21 -2.16 -5.99
N HIS A 49 4.89 -1.49 -6.91
CA HIS A 49 5.34 -2.11 -8.15
C HIS A 49 6.46 -3.13 -7.92
N ILE A 50 7.41 -2.81 -7.06
CA ILE A 50 8.47 -3.74 -6.63
C ILE A 50 7.87 -4.97 -5.96
N SER A 51 6.95 -4.80 -5.02
CA SER A 51 6.29 -5.90 -4.32
C SER A 51 5.52 -6.82 -5.28
N SER A 52 4.80 -6.24 -6.23
CA SER A 52 4.13 -6.98 -7.29
C SER A 52 5.11 -7.75 -8.18
N ALA A 53 6.23 -7.15 -8.56
CA ALA A 53 7.28 -7.80 -9.35
C ALA A 53 7.97 -8.95 -8.60
N LEU A 54 8.07 -8.85 -7.28
CA LEU A 54 8.57 -9.93 -6.41
C LEU A 54 7.55 -11.07 -6.22
N GLY A 55 6.34 -10.93 -6.76
CA GLY A 55 5.29 -11.95 -6.74
C GLY A 55 4.36 -11.89 -5.54
N LEU A 56 4.41 -10.82 -4.73
CA LEU A 56 3.49 -10.65 -3.61
C LEU A 56 2.08 -10.34 -4.10
N ARG A 57 1.11 -10.75 -3.30
CA ARG A 57 -0.23 -10.15 -3.35
C ARG A 57 -0.12 -8.73 -2.85
N CYS A 58 -0.67 -7.79 -3.60
CA CYS A 58 -0.58 -6.37 -3.29
C CYS A 58 -1.98 -5.75 -3.22
N LEU A 59 -2.19 -4.90 -2.22
CA LEU A 59 -3.35 -4.05 -2.10
C LEU A 59 -2.93 -2.60 -2.29
N GLY A 60 -3.18 -2.07 -3.47
CA GLY A 60 -2.83 -0.70 -3.86
C GLY A 60 -3.96 0.29 -3.54
N LEU A 61 -3.63 1.36 -2.84
CA LEU A 61 -4.54 2.46 -2.51
C LEU A 61 -4.32 3.58 -3.53
N PHE A 62 -5.23 3.70 -4.50
CA PHE A 62 -5.13 4.67 -5.59
C PHE A 62 -5.92 5.93 -5.23
N MET A 63 -5.36 6.74 -4.34
CA MET A 63 -6.01 7.95 -3.82
C MET A 63 -5.86 9.15 -4.74
N ASP A 64 -4.76 9.20 -5.49
CA ASP A 64 -4.35 10.37 -6.28
C ASP A 64 -3.48 9.98 -7.46
N SER A 65 -3.83 8.86 -8.10
CA SER A 65 -3.14 8.37 -9.30
C SER A 65 -4.09 7.55 -10.19
N PRO A 66 -3.87 7.53 -11.51
CA PRO A 66 -4.74 6.85 -12.45
C PRO A 66 -4.56 5.32 -12.37
N VAL A 67 -5.63 4.63 -11.97
CA VAL A 67 -5.68 3.16 -11.90
C VAL A 67 -5.39 2.52 -13.24
N MET A 68 -5.97 3.06 -14.32
CA MET A 68 -5.81 2.49 -15.67
C MET A 68 -4.37 2.51 -16.15
N ALA A 69 -3.56 3.46 -15.69
CA ALA A 69 -2.14 3.55 -16.04
C ALA A 69 -1.25 2.64 -15.17
N TYR A 70 -1.54 2.54 -13.87
CA TYR A 70 -0.59 1.97 -12.92
C TYR A 70 -1.10 0.75 -12.15
N GLY A 71 -2.41 0.49 -12.14
CA GLY A 71 -2.99 -0.58 -11.32
C GLY A 71 -3.35 -1.87 -12.07
N LYS A 72 -3.46 -1.84 -13.39
CA LYS A 72 -4.06 -2.93 -14.19
C LYS A 72 -3.07 -3.85 -14.90
N TYR A 73 -1.79 -3.56 -14.87
CA TYR A 73 -0.77 -4.35 -15.60
C TYR A 73 -0.40 -5.67 -14.92
N SER A 74 -0.70 -5.83 -13.64
CA SER A 74 -0.35 -7.03 -12.87
C SER A 74 -1.57 -7.64 -12.19
N LYS A 75 -1.73 -8.95 -12.35
CA LYS A 75 -2.76 -9.74 -11.63
C LYS A 75 -2.54 -9.81 -10.11
N ASN A 76 -1.34 -9.48 -9.64
CA ASN A 76 -1.01 -9.50 -8.23
C ASN A 76 -1.50 -8.24 -7.49
N ILE A 77 -1.95 -7.20 -8.20
CA ILE A 77 -2.41 -5.95 -7.63
C ILE A 77 -3.94 -5.96 -7.55
N SER A 78 -4.46 -5.94 -6.33
CA SER A 78 -5.84 -5.57 -6.01
C SER A 78 -5.90 -4.09 -5.70
N ILE A 79 -6.99 -3.43 -6.10
CA ILE A 79 -7.10 -1.97 -6.11
C ILE A 79 -8.20 -1.52 -5.16
N ILE A 80 -7.92 -0.47 -4.40
CA ILE A 80 -8.95 0.32 -3.70
C ILE A 80 -8.86 1.76 -4.20
N ILE A 81 -10.01 2.28 -4.56
CA ILE A 81 -10.21 3.65 -5.03
C ILE A 81 -11.09 4.44 -4.06
N PRO A 82 -11.02 5.79 -4.10
CA PRO A 82 -11.87 6.66 -3.29
C PRO A 82 -13.35 6.42 -3.56
N GLU A 83 -14.17 6.62 -2.55
CA GLU A 83 -15.62 6.57 -2.69
C GLU A 83 -16.11 7.61 -3.70
N GLY A 84 -17.00 7.19 -4.58
CA GLY A 84 -17.53 8.02 -5.65
C GLY A 84 -16.71 8.03 -6.95
N GLU A 85 -15.54 7.41 -6.95
CA GLU A 85 -14.69 7.27 -8.15
C GLU A 85 -14.89 5.91 -8.83
N THR A 86 -14.53 5.85 -10.10
CA THR A 86 -14.34 4.61 -10.87
C THR A 86 -12.87 4.42 -11.22
N GLU A 87 -12.50 3.25 -11.71
CA GLU A 87 -11.11 3.01 -12.15
C GLU A 87 -10.69 3.97 -13.27
N GLU A 88 -11.64 4.33 -14.15
CA GLU A 88 -11.43 5.24 -15.28
C GLU A 88 -11.39 6.71 -14.85
N SER A 89 -12.08 7.07 -13.76
CA SER A 89 -12.15 8.47 -13.31
C SER A 89 -10.96 8.91 -12.45
N THR A 90 -10.18 7.95 -11.92
CA THR A 90 -9.03 8.28 -11.08
C THR A 90 -7.91 8.94 -11.88
N THR A 91 -7.38 10.03 -11.35
CA THR A 91 -6.28 10.83 -11.94
C THR A 91 -5.34 11.33 -10.85
N HIS A 92 -4.29 12.03 -11.22
CA HIS A 92 -3.41 12.73 -10.26
C HIS A 92 -4.07 13.88 -9.50
N ASP A 93 -5.29 14.28 -9.90
CA ASP A 93 -6.08 15.35 -9.28
C ASP A 93 -7.28 14.82 -8.49
N THR A 94 -7.39 13.51 -8.29
CA THR A 94 -8.51 12.89 -7.57
C THR A 94 -8.59 13.33 -6.10
N LEU A 95 -7.45 13.56 -5.43
CA LEU A 95 -7.33 14.03 -4.05
C LEU A 95 -8.20 13.22 -3.06
N GLY A 96 -8.19 11.90 -3.22
CA GLY A 96 -9.14 11.00 -2.58
C GLY A 96 -8.69 10.41 -1.23
N LYS A 97 -7.64 10.94 -0.59
CA LYS A 97 -7.06 10.36 0.63
C LYS A 97 -8.06 10.14 1.78
N ASP A 98 -9.01 11.05 1.94
CA ASP A 98 -10.01 11.01 3.00
C ASP A 98 -11.29 10.22 2.59
N LYS A 99 -11.30 9.65 1.38
CA LYS A 99 -12.43 8.91 0.80
C LYS A 99 -12.20 7.40 0.69
N ILE A 100 -11.17 6.88 1.33
CA ILE A 100 -10.93 5.44 1.49
C ILE A 100 -11.10 5.10 2.96
N SER A 101 -12.11 4.28 3.28
CA SER A 101 -12.35 3.87 4.66
C SER A 101 -11.37 2.78 5.11
N TYR A 102 -11.02 2.79 6.40
CA TYR A 102 -10.27 1.73 7.05
C TYR A 102 -10.93 0.36 6.86
N GLU A 103 -12.25 0.30 7.04
CA GLU A 103 -13.02 -0.94 6.94
C GLU A 103 -12.90 -1.58 5.55
N LYS A 104 -12.97 -0.79 4.48
CA LYS A 104 -12.79 -1.27 3.11
C LYS A 104 -11.40 -1.87 2.89
N VAL A 105 -10.35 -1.21 3.40
CA VAL A 105 -8.97 -1.72 3.33
C VAL A 105 -8.81 -2.99 4.13
N PHE A 106 -9.32 -3.02 5.36
CA PHE A 106 -9.22 -4.17 6.26
C PHE A 106 -9.92 -5.42 5.68
N ASN A 107 -11.15 -5.25 5.19
CA ASN A 107 -11.91 -6.36 4.60
C ASN A 107 -11.20 -6.93 3.37
N LYS A 108 -10.69 -6.07 2.49
CA LYS A 108 -9.96 -6.52 1.29
C LYS A 108 -8.63 -7.18 1.64
N ALA A 109 -7.89 -6.64 2.59
CA ALA A 109 -6.66 -7.25 3.07
C ALA A 109 -6.89 -8.65 3.68
N SER A 110 -7.95 -8.78 4.48
CA SER A 110 -8.36 -10.07 5.09
C SER A 110 -8.74 -11.10 4.02
N GLU A 111 -9.48 -10.70 2.98
CA GLU A 111 -9.80 -11.55 1.84
C GLU A 111 -8.54 -12.04 1.12
N LEU A 112 -7.57 -11.16 0.90
CA LEU A 112 -6.32 -11.51 0.21
C LEU A 112 -5.40 -12.41 1.04
N LEU A 113 -5.46 -12.38 2.36
CA LEU A 113 -4.67 -13.22 3.24
C LEU A 113 -5.27 -14.63 3.42
N ASN A 114 -6.54 -14.79 3.20
CA ASN A 114 -7.23 -16.08 3.23
C ASN A 114 -7.12 -16.78 1.88
#